data_cfecdb285d2073f8a8d01ea948b87799
#
_entry.id   cfecdb285d2073f8a8d01ea948b87799
#
_cell.length_a   1.000
_cell.length_b   1.000
_cell.length_c   1.000
_cell.angle_alpha   90.00
_cell.angle_beta   90.00
_cell.angle_gamma   90.00
#
_symmetry.space_group_name_H-M   'P 1'
#
loop_
_entity.id
_entity.type
_entity.pdbx_description
1 polymer ?
#
loop_
_entity_poly.entity_id
_entity_poly.type
_entity_poly.pdbx_seq_one_letter_code
_entity_poly.pdbx_strand_id
1 'polypeptide(L)'
;SRTERLAQALLKRLDGPYVEIEPLVLEDEPLAPLGGELCRQRMAWSKAGDFDHPVFDYAKQFAEVDEVVFAAPYWDFSFPALLKIYFELLCAQGVTFVYSPEGIPTGMCNAKRAYFVTTVGGYSGDWDYGYDQVKALCQLYFGIEDVRCFRAEGLDIITNDPEAIMTEALEELARAQL
;
A
#
# COMPACT_ATOMS: atom_id res chain seq x y z
N SER A 1 -6.05 -6.72 -15.35
CA SER A 1 -7.23 -6.16 -14.62
C SER A 1 -7.32 -4.65 -14.85
N ARG A 2 -8.47 -4.02 -14.47
CA ARG A 2 -8.65 -2.56 -14.56
C ARG A 2 -7.71 -1.84 -13.59
N THR A 3 -7.57 -2.33 -12.37
CA THR A 3 -6.65 -1.77 -11.38
C THR A 3 -5.19 -1.84 -11.86
N GLU A 4 -4.80 -2.97 -12.43
CA GLU A 4 -3.46 -3.15 -12.99
C GLU A 4 -3.20 -2.17 -14.16
N ARG A 5 -4.18 -1.97 -15.05
CA ARG A 5 -4.07 -1.01 -16.15
C ARG A 5 -3.78 0.42 -15.65
N LEU A 6 -4.45 0.86 -14.58
CA LEU A 6 -4.23 2.16 -13.96
C LEU A 6 -2.87 2.20 -13.26
N ALA A 7 -2.49 1.13 -12.53
CA ALA A 7 -1.19 1.03 -11.88
C ALA A 7 -0.03 1.07 -12.87
N GLN A 8 -0.12 0.34 -13.98
CA GLN A 8 0.90 0.35 -15.03
C GLN A 8 1.06 1.74 -15.67
N ALA A 9 -0.03 2.49 -15.82
CA ALA A 9 0.04 3.86 -16.31
C ALA A 9 0.76 4.79 -15.32
N LEU A 10 0.56 4.60 -14.02
CA LEU A 10 1.30 5.33 -12.99
C LEU A 10 2.79 4.95 -13.00
N LEU A 11 3.10 3.65 -12.97
CA LEU A 11 4.48 3.16 -12.99
C LEU A 11 5.25 3.69 -14.21
N LYS A 12 4.61 3.73 -15.39
CA LYS A 12 5.23 4.30 -16.59
C LYS A 12 5.58 5.80 -16.45
N ARG A 13 4.84 6.54 -15.63
CA ARG A 13 5.14 7.96 -15.36
C ARG A 13 6.23 8.14 -14.30
N LEU A 14 6.34 7.19 -13.38
CA LEU A 14 7.38 7.18 -12.35
C LEU A 14 8.71 6.64 -12.89
N ASP A 15 8.67 5.86 -13.98
CA ASP A 15 9.86 5.27 -14.60
C ASP A 15 10.81 6.33 -15.15
N GLY A 16 12.10 6.08 -15.03
CA GLY A 16 13.15 6.99 -15.47
C GLY A 16 14.53 6.35 -15.44
N PRO A 17 15.57 7.05 -15.94
CA PRO A 17 16.91 6.48 -16.13
C PRO A 17 17.63 6.09 -14.82
N TYR A 18 17.10 6.51 -13.67
CA TYR A 18 17.66 6.23 -12.34
C TYR A 18 16.62 5.61 -11.41
N VAL A 19 15.53 5.08 -11.96
CA VAL A 19 14.45 4.44 -11.23
C VAL A 19 14.53 2.94 -11.45
N GLU A 20 14.57 2.18 -10.38
CA GLU A 20 14.40 0.74 -10.37
C GLU A 20 13.02 0.42 -9.80
N ILE A 21 12.20 -0.28 -10.57
CA ILE A 21 10.87 -0.70 -10.14
C ILE A 21 10.97 -2.16 -9.69
N GLU A 22 10.70 -2.40 -8.41
CA GLU A 22 10.64 -3.73 -7.81
C GLU A 22 9.18 -4.16 -7.67
N PRO A 23 8.64 -4.98 -8.60
CA PRO A 23 7.26 -5.44 -8.49
C PRO A 23 7.13 -6.56 -7.45
N LEU A 24 6.13 -6.46 -6.58
CA LEU A 24 5.74 -7.49 -5.64
C LEU A 24 4.29 -7.88 -5.90
N VAL A 25 4.09 -9.07 -6.48
CA VAL A 25 2.75 -9.62 -6.74
C VAL A 25 2.32 -10.44 -5.54
N LEU A 26 1.47 -9.88 -4.68
CA LEU A 26 1.11 -10.49 -3.41
C LEU A 26 0.45 -11.87 -3.54
N GLU A 27 -0.19 -12.16 -4.67
CA GLU A 27 -0.80 -13.47 -4.97
C GLU A 27 0.25 -14.57 -5.18
N ASP A 28 1.46 -14.20 -5.56
CA ASP A 28 2.58 -15.12 -5.79
C ASP A 28 3.47 -15.29 -4.54
N GLU A 29 3.23 -14.48 -3.51
CA GLU A 29 4.01 -14.47 -2.28
C GLU A 29 3.45 -15.44 -1.24
N PRO A 30 4.30 -16.09 -0.42
CA PRO A 30 3.87 -17.02 0.63
C PRO A 30 3.28 -16.28 1.85
N LEU A 31 2.36 -15.35 1.60
CA LEU A 31 1.74 -14.56 2.66
C LEU A 31 0.78 -15.38 3.50
N ALA A 32 0.91 -15.29 4.82
CA ALA A 32 0.00 -15.90 5.76
C ALA A 32 -0.31 -14.93 6.92
N PRO A 33 -1.52 -15.00 7.49
CA PRO A 33 -1.84 -14.22 8.69
C PRO A 33 -0.86 -14.52 9.83
N LEU A 34 -0.49 -13.50 10.60
CA LEU A 34 0.32 -13.67 11.79
C LEU A 34 -0.45 -14.47 12.86
N GLY A 35 -0.24 -15.77 12.89
CA GLY A 35 -0.80 -16.65 13.93
C GLY A 35 -0.23 -16.35 15.30
N GLY A 36 -0.94 -16.76 16.37
CA GLY A 36 -0.60 -16.39 17.75
C GLY A 36 0.81 -16.74 18.19
N GLU A 37 1.38 -17.87 17.75
CA GLU A 37 2.77 -18.24 18.08
C GLU A 37 3.78 -17.37 17.34
N LEU A 38 3.63 -17.22 16.03
CA LEU A 38 4.52 -16.38 15.24
C LEU A 38 4.46 -14.90 15.68
N CYS A 39 3.27 -14.43 16.05
CA CYS A 39 3.11 -13.08 16.59
C CYS A 39 3.90 -12.90 17.90
N ARG A 40 3.85 -13.87 18.84
CA ARG A 40 4.63 -13.83 20.09
C ARG A 40 6.13 -13.84 19.81
N GLN A 41 6.58 -14.73 18.91
CA GLN A 41 8.00 -14.82 18.52
C GLN A 41 8.47 -13.52 17.87
N ARG A 42 7.71 -12.98 16.91
CA ARG A 42 8.01 -11.71 16.26
C ARG A 42 8.16 -10.56 17.25
N MET A 43 7.26 -10.48 18.25
CA MET A 43 7.37 -9.48 19.32
C MET A 43 8.63 -9.67 20.18
N ALA A 44 9.01 -10.91 20.47
CA ALA A 44 10.22 -11.22 21.24
C ALA A 44 11.49 -10.83 20.46
N TRP A 45 11.57 -11.17 19.18
CA TRP A 45 12.69 -10.78 18.29
C TRP A 45 12.78 -9.26 18.13
N SER A 46 11.66 -8.59 17.88
CA SER A 46 11.62 -7.12 17.79
C SER A 46 12.11 -6.46 19.08
N LYS A 47 11.70 -6.96 20.24
CA LYS A 47 12.15 -6.45 21.55
C LYS A 47 13.65 -6.71 21.81
N ALA A 48 14.19 -7.79 21.26
CA ALA A 48 15.61 -8.12 21.35
C ALA A 48 16.47 -7.37 20.30
N GLY A 49 15.85 -6.67 19.34
CA GLY A 49 16.55 -6.07 18.21
C GLY A 49 17.07 -7.09 17.19
N ASP A 50 16.51 -8.29 17.20
CA ASP A 50 16.88 -9.39 16.31
C ASP A 50 15.93 -9.42 15.10
N PHE A 51 16.33 -8.77 14.02
CA PHE A 51 15.57 -8.64 12.78
C PHE A 51 16.03 -9.57 11.66
N ASP A 52 16.87 -10.57 11.94
CA ASP A 52 17.42 -11.48 10.92
C ASP A 52 16.42 -12.58 10.49
N HIS A 53 15.25 -12.63 11.11
CA HIS A 53 14.21 -13.62 10.78
C HIS A 53 13.40 -13.22 9.55
N PRO A 54 13.03 -14.18 8.67
CA PRO A 54 12.29 -13.93 7.43
C PRO A 54 10.95 -13.19 7.61
N VAL A 55 10.35 -13.24 8.81
CA VAL A 55 9.12 -12.50 9.11
C VAL A 55 9.28 -10.97 9.01
N PHE A 56 10.51 -10.47 8.98
CA PHE A 56 10.83 -9.05 8.83
C PHE A 56 11.27 -8.67 7.40
N ASP A 57 11.44 -9.62 6.49
CA ASP A 57 12.03 -9.33 5.18
C ASP A 57 11.20 -8.34 4.36
N TYR A 58 9.86 -8.48 4.33
CA TYR A 58 8.99 -7.50 3.68
C TYR A 58 9.08 -6.11 4.33
N ALA A 59 9.17 -6.04 5.67
CA ALA A 59 9.29 -4.77 6.37
C ALA A 59 10.64 -4.10 6.08
N LYS A 60 11.74 -4.87 6.00
CA LYS A 60 13.08 -4.37 5.64
C LYS A 60 13.09 -3.84 4.21
N GLN A 61 12.60 -4.64 3.23
CA GLN A 61 12.49 -4.20 1.84
C GLN A 61 11.67 -2.90 1.73
N PHE A 62 10.51 -2.86 2.37
CA PHE A 62 9.63 -1.69 2.36
C PHE A 62 10.27 -0.45 3.00
N ALA A 63 11.05 -0.61 4.06
CA ALA A 63 11.71 0.50 4.73
C ALA A 63 12.79 1.19 3.88
N GLU A 64 13.34 0.48 2.88
CA GLU A 64 14.47 0.94 2.07
C GLU A 64 14.05 1.65 0.76
N VAL A 65 12.81 1.46 0.28
CA VAL A 65 12.35 2.09 -0.96
C VAL A 65 12.15 3.60 -0.82
N ASP A 66 12.32 4.33 -1.92
CA ASP A 66 12.14 5.79 -1.96
C ASP A 66 10.69 6.22 -2.18
N GLU A 67 9.92 5.42 -2.92
CA GLU A 67 8.50 5.60 -3.18
C GLU A 67 7.80 4.23 -3.20
N VAL A 68 6.50 4.20 -2.91
CA VAL A 68 5.72 2.97 -2.93
C VAL A 68 4.40 3.14 -3.69
N VAL A 69 4.04 2.12 -4.46
CA VAL A 69 2.74 2.04 -5.15
C VAL A 69 1.99 0.81 -4.64
N PHE A 70 0.88 1.03 -3.96
CA PHE A 70 -0.07 -0.02 -3.61
C PHE A 70 -1.18 -0.04 -4.66
N ALA A 71 -1.39 -1.16 -5.32
CA ALA A 71 -2.44 -1.35 -6.32
C ALA A 71 -3.37 -2.49 -5.90
N ALA A 72 -4.63 -2.17 -5.61
CA ALA A 72 -5.61 -3.16 -5.19
C ALA A 72 -7.04 -2.75 -5.59
N PRO A 73 -7.92 -3.69 -5.96
CA PRO A 73 -9.32 -3.38 -6.18
C PRO A 73 -10.02 -3.03 -4.87
N TYR A 74 -11.10 -2.27 -4.97
CA TYR A 74 -11.96 -1.96 -3.83
C TYR A 74 -12.94 -3.11 -3.60
N TRP A 75 -12.80 -3.82 -2.48
CA TRP A 75 -13.65 -4.92 -2.06
C TRP A 75 -14.17 -4.67 -0.65
N ASP A 76 -15.47 -4.87 -0.44
CA ASP A 76 -16.09 -4.85 0.89
C ASP A 76 -15.74 -3.59 1.70
N PHE A 77 -15.85 -2.42 1.05
CA PHE A 77 -15.50 -1.10 1.58
C PHE A 77 -14.00 -0.85 1.83
N SER A 78 -13.14 -1.74 1.39
CA SER A 78 -11.69 -1.67 1.61
C SER A 78 -10.92 -2.30 0.43
N PHE A 79 -9.87 -3.04 0.70
CA PHE A 79 -9.04 -3.78 -0.24
C PHE A 79 -9.02 -5.27 0.13
N PRO A 80 -8.57 -6.18 -0.78
CA PRO A 80 -8.49 -7.61 -0.51
C PRO A 80 -7.68 -7.95 0.74
N ALA A 81 -8.09 -9.02 1.44
CA ALA A 81 -7.46 -9.48 2.68
C ALA A 81 -5.95 -9.71 2.54
N LEU A 82 -5.47 -10.08 1.36
CA LEU A 82 -4.05 -10.31 1.10
C LEU A 82 -3.21 -9.05 1.30
N LEU A 83 -3.70 -7.88 0.86
CA LEU A 83 -3.03 -6.59 1.12
C LEU A 83 -3.06 -6.24 2.62
N LYS A 84 -4.13 -6.62 3.35
CA LYS A 84 -4.19 -6.45 4.80
C LYS A 84 -3.13 -7.30 5.51
N ILE A 85 -2.94 -8.55 5.10
CA ILE A 85 -1.89 -9.44 5.63
C ILE A 85 -0.51 -8.82 5.37
N TYR A 86 -0.27 -8.31 4.17
CA TYR A 86 0.98 -7.62 3.83
C TYR A 86 1.23 -6.42 4.75
N PHE A 87 0.23 -5.54 4.96
CA PHE A 87 0.37 -4.43 5.90
C PHE A 87 0.67 -4.88 7.34
N GLU A 88 0.10 -5.99 7.80
CA GLU A 88 0.43 -6.55 9.13
C GLU A 88 1.90 -6.98 9.22
N LEU A 89 2.46 -7.51 8.12
CA LEU A 89 3.88 -7.83 8.04
C LEU A 89 4.76 -6.57 7.97
N LEU A 90 4.32 -5.53 7.27
CA LEU A 90 5.04 -4.25 7.21
C LEU A 90 5.07 -3.52 8.54
N CYS A 91 4.01 -3.60 9.38
CA CYS A 91 3.97 -2.95 10.69
C CYS A 91 4.90 -3.64 11.68
N ALA A 92 6.21 -3.46 11.51
CA ALA A 92 7.27 -4.07 12.31
C ALA A 92 7.97 -3.01 13.18
N GLN A 93 7.67 -3.01 14.48
CA GLN A 93 8.32 -2.12 15.43
C GLN A 93 9.84 -2.39 15.47
N GLY A 94 10.63 -1.33 15.33
CA GLY A 94 12.08 -1.38 15.23
C GLY A 94 12.61 -1.49 13.79
N VAL A 95 11.72 -1.69 12.79
CA VAL A 95 12.08 -1.74 11.36
C VAL A 95 11.40 -0.60 10.59
N THR A 96 10.07 -0.54 10.59
CA THR A 96 9.31 0.49 9.85
C THR A 96 8.86 1.65 10.72
N PHE A 97 8.79 1.45 12.03
CA PHE A 97 8.47 2.51 13.01
C PHE A 97 8.98 2.16 14.40
N VAL A 98 9.03 3.16 15.27
CA VAL A 98 9.24 3.03 16.72
C VAL A 98 8.17 3.81 17.48
N TYR A 99 7.98 3.50 18.76
CA TYR A 99 7.19 4.34 19.67
C TYR A 99 8.09 5.25 20.49
N SER A 100 7.67 6.52 20.64
CA SER A 100 8.24 7.41 21.65
C SER A 100 7.91 6.92 23.07
N PRO A 101 8.56 7.46 24.12
CA PRO A 101 8.21 7.16 25.50
C PRO A 101 6.73 7.48 25.84
N GLU A 102 6.13 8.43 25.13
CA GLU A 102 4.72 8.83 25.26
C GLU A 102 3.77 7.93 24.47
N GLY A 103 4.29 6.90 23.76
CA GLY A 103 3.51 5.96 22.96
C GLY A 103 3.11 6.49 21.57
N ILE A 104 3.77 7.54 21.08
CA ILE A 104 3.52 8.11 19.75
C ILE A 104 4.36 7.36 18.72
N PRO A 105 3.76 6.80 17.66
CA PRO A 105 4.52 6.15 16.60
C PRO A 105 5.34 7.17 15.81
N THR A 106 6.55 6.79 15.45
CA THR A 106 7.46 7.57 14.59
C THR A 106 7.94 6.65 13.47
N GLY A 107 7.68 7.02 12.23
CA GLY A 107 8.08 6.23 11.06
C GLY A 107 9.57 6.22 10.82
N MET A 108 10.06 5.10 10.28
CA MET A 108 11.49 4.87 10.00
C MET A 108 11.75 4.54 8.52
N CYS A 109 10.73 4.60 7.67
CA CYS A 109 10.88 4.28 6.25
C CYS A 109 11.52 5.43 5.48
N ASN A 110 12.27 5.11 4.43
CA ASN A 110 12.92 6.07 3.55
C ASN A 110 11.93 6.75 2.60
N ALA A 111 10.85 6.08 2.25
CA ALA A 111 9.89 6.54 1.27
C ALA A 111 9.34 7.94 1.61
N LYS A 112 9.32 8.81 0.60
CA LYS A 112 8.81 10.18 0.72
C LYS A 112 7.39 10.30 0.21
N ARG A 113 6.95 9.33 -0.59
CA ARG A 113 5.64 9.32 -1.21
C ARG A 113 5.06 7.92 -1.33
N ALA A 114 3.77 7.85 -1.15
CA ALA A 114 3.00 6.63 -1.39
C ALA A 114 1.84 6.92 -2.35
N TYR A 115 1.57 5.96 -3.21
CA TYR A 115 0.44 5.99 -4.11
C TYR A 115 -0.48 4.82 -3.83
N PHE A 116 -1.78 5.07 -3.76
CA PHE A 116 -2.79 4.02 -3.74
C PHE A 116 -3.59 4.06 -5.04
N VAL A 117 -3.55 2.97 -5.78
CA VAL A 117 -4.26 2.80 -7.05
C VAL A 117 -5.40 1.81 -6.84
N THR A 118 -6.62 2.24 -7.09
CA THR A 118 -7.79 1.39 -6.87
C THR A 118 -8.85 1.53 -7.95
N THR A 119 -9.70 0.53 -8.11
CA THR A 119 -10.88 0.56 -8.98
C THR A 119 -12.09 0.05 -8.22
N VAL A 120 -13.22 0.75 -8.37
CA VAL A 120 -14.45 0.55 -7.60
C VAL A 120 -15.59 0.23 -8.56
N GLY A 121 -16.30 -0.87 -8.32
CA GLY A 121 -17.45 -1.25 -9.14
C GLY A 121 -18.62 -0.27 -9.01
N GLY A 122 -18.93 0.17 -7.78
CA GLY A 122 -19.88 1.24 -7.48
C GLY A 122 -19.19 2.56 -7.21
N TYR A 123 -19.65 3.28 -6.20
CA TYR A 123 -19.02 4.49 -5.66
C TYR A 123 -18.65 4.26 -4.19
N SER A 124 -17.43 4.62 -3.79
CA SER A 124 -16.98 4.47 -2.40
C SER A 124 -17.68 5.47 -1.45
N GLY A 125 -17.99 6.66 -1.93
CA GLY A 125 -18.62 7.72 -1.14
C GLY A 125 -17.79 8.05 0.12
N ASP A 126 -18.49 8.16 1.26
CA ASP A 126 -17.85 8.46 2.56
C ASP A 126 -17.21 7.22 3.23
N TRP A 127 -17.23 6.06 2.57
CA TRP A 127 -16.84 4.77 3.19
C TRP A 127 -15.64 4.14 2.49
N ASP A 128 -14.60 4.92 2.27
CA ASP A 128 -13.34 4.48 1.66
C ASP A 128 -12.32 4.04 2.73
N TYR A 129 -12.64 2.97 3.43
CA TYR A 129 -11.74 2.41 4.44
C TYR A 129 -10.46 1.83 3.85
N GLY A 130 -10.41 1.61 2.53
CA GLY A 130 -9.20 1.18 1.84
C GLY A 130 -8.15 2.28 1.80
N TYR A 131 -8.46 3.40 1.18
CA TYR A 131 -7.54 4.54 1.09
C TYR A 131 -7.25 5.16 2.46
N ASP A 132 -8.27 5.32 3.29
CA ASP A 132 -8.10 5.91 4.62
C ASP A 132 -7.15 5.08 5.49
N GLN A 133 -7.21 3.74 5.41
CA GLN A 133 -6.29 2.87 6.12
C GLN A 133 -4.86 2.97 5.56
N VAL A 134 -4.69 2.95 4.23
CA VAL A 134 -3.37 3.13 3.60
C VAL A 134 -2.75 4.46 4.03
N LYS A 135 -3.51 5.55 3.96
CA LYS A 135 -3.07 6.88 4.35
C LYS A 135 -2.68 6.93 5.83
N ALA A 136 -3.51 6.37 6.71
CA ALA A 136 -3.22 6.33 8.14
C ALA A 136 -1.95 5.53 8.45
N LEU A 137 -1.75 4.36 7.85
CA LEU A 137 -0.53 3.57 8.02
C LEU A 137 0.71 4.31 7.51
N CYS A 138 0.63 4.90 6.31
CA CYS A 138 1.73 5.66 5.73
C CYS A 138 2.14 6.83 6.63
N GLN A 139 1.18 7.66 7.04
CA GLN A 139 1.47 8.88 7.80
C GLN A 139 1.82 8.60 9.26
N LEU A 140 1.11 7.68 9.94
CA LEU A 140 1.29 7.45 11.37
C LEU A 140 2.39 6.45 11.69
N TYR A 141 2.54 5.38 10.87
CA TYR A 141 3.52 4.32 11.16
C TYR A 141 4.75 4.39 10.29
N PHE A 142 4.63 4.71 8.99
CA PHE A 142 5.77 4.63 8.08
C PHE A 142 6.51 5.96 7.90
N GLY A 143 5.91 7.09 8.33
CA GLY A 143 6.50 8.43 8.21
C GLY A 143 6.41 8.98 6.78
N ILE A 144 5.47 8.50 5.98
CA ILE A 144 5.26 8.92 4.59
C ILE A 144 4.11 9.94 4.56
N GLU A 145 4.42 11.22 4.46
CA GLU A 145 3.43 12.31 4.55
C GLU A 145 2.62 12.49 3.25
N ASP A 146 3.28 12.39 2.08
CA ASP A 146 2.64 12.57 0.77
C ASP A 146 2.01 11.25 0.31
N VAL A 147 0.71 11.11 0.56
CA VAL A 147 -0.06 9.91 0.18
C VAL A 147 -1.14 10.31 -0.81
N ARG A 148 -1.08 9.75 -2.01
CA ARG A 148 -1.97 10.09 -3.13
C ARG A 148 -2.80 8.90 -3.56
N CYS A 149 -4.04 9.15 -3.99
CA CYS A 149 -4.94 8.12 -4.50
C CYS A 149 -5.28 8.40 -5.97
N PHE A 150 -5.14 7.37 -6.79
CA PHE A 150 -5.66 7.35 -8.16
C PHE A 150 -6.73 6.26 -8.25
N ARG A 151 -7.93 6.64 -8.68
CA ARG A 151 -9.06 5.72 -8.70
C ARG A 151 -9.94 5.86 -9.93
N ALA A 152 -10.67 4.80 -10.25
CA ALA A 152 -11.79 4.82 -11.18
C ALA A 152 -13.00 4.17 -10.50
N GLU A 153 -14.13 4.85 -10.46
CA GLU A 153 -15.35 4.42 -9.76
C GLU A 153 -16.54 4.28 -10.68
N GLY A 154 -17.55 3.49 -10.29
CA GLY A 154 -18.76 3.27 -11.06
C GLY A 154 -18.61 2.28 -12.22
N LEU A 155 -17.56 1.45 -12.17
CA LEU A 155 -17.15 0.57 -13.28
C LEU A 155 -18.10 -0.61 -13.55
N ASP A 156 -18.95 -0.97 -12.58
CA ASP A 156 -19.89 -2.07 -12.71
C ASP A 156 -21.36 -1.58 -12.65
N ILE A 157 -21.58 -0.27 -12.71
CA ILE A 157 -22.91 0.33 -12.77
C ILE A 157 -23.43 0.18 -14.21
N ILE A 158 -24.60 -0.44 -14.35
CA ILE A 158 -25.17 -0.86 -15.65
C ILE A 158 -25.37 0.31 -16.66
N THR A 159 -25.58 1.53 -16.14
CA THR A 159 -25.81 2.73 -16.96
C THR A 159 -24.51 3.45 -17.34
N ASN A 160 -23.39 2.99 -16.84
CA ASN A 160 -22.08 3.62 -17.08
C ASN A 160 -21.35 2.91 -18.22
N ASP A 161 -20.43 3.67 -18.86
CA ASP A 161 -19.44 3.12 -19.78
C ASP A 161 -18.11 2.93 -19.04
N PRO A 162 -17.72 1.69 -18.71
CA PRO A 162 -16.48 1.44 -17.95
C PRO A 162 -15.21 1.90 -18.69
N GLU A 163 -15.20 1.86 -20.04
CA GLU A 163 -14.03 2.29 -20.80
C GLU A 163 -13.91 3.82 -20.85
N ALA A 164 -15.02 4.53 -20.88
CA ALA A 164 -15.02 5.99 -20.76
C ALA A 164 -14.50 6.41 -19.37
N ILE A 165 -14.96 5.77 -18.29
CA ILE A 165 -14.49 6.03 -16.92
C ILE A 165 -12.99 5.74 -16.78
N MET A 166 -12.53 4.61 -17.30
CA MET A 166 -11.10 4.26 -17.26
C MET A 166 -10.25 5.24 -18.08
N THR A 167 -10.77 5.75 -19.19
CA THR A 167 -10.08 6.76 -20.01
C THR A 167 -9.92 8.06 -19.22
N GLU A 168 -11.00 8.54 -18.58
CA GLU A 168 -10.97 9.73 -17.73
C GLU A 168 -9.97 9.60 -16.58
N ALA A 169 -9.99 8.47 -15.85
CA ALA A 169 -9.05 8.21 -14.77
C ALA A 169 -7.58 8.19 -15.25
N LEU A 170 -7.31 7.63 -16.42
CA LEU A 170 -5.97 7.65 -17.05
C LEU A 170 -5.54 9.07 -17.48
N GLU A 171 -6.46 9.88 -17.96
CA GLU A 171 -6.19 11.28 -18.31
C GLU A 171 -5.94 12.14 -17.05
N GLU A 172 -6.69 11.93 -15.98
CA GLU A 172 -6.45 12.58 -14.68
C GLU A 172 -5.07 12.21 -14.14
N LEU A 173 -4.74 10.93 -14.16
CA LEU A 173 -3.41 10.46 -13.77
C LEU A 173 -2.33 11.10 -14.66
N ALA A 174 -2.55 11.21 -15.98
CA ALA A 174 -1.59 11.81 -16.90
C ALA A 174 -1.33 13.30 -16.60
N ARG A 175 -2.32 14.03 -16.09
CA ARG A 175 -2.24 15.47 -15.76
C ARG A 175 -1.75 15.72 -14.32
N ALA A 176 -1.78 14.72 -13.44
CA ALA A 176 -1.37 14.87 -12.05
C ALA A 176 0.11 15.27 -11.94
N GLN A 177 0.44 16.12 -11.00
CA GLN A 177 1.83 16.32 -10.59
C GLN A 177 2.23 15.13 -9.68
N LEU A 178 3.28 14.43 -10.03
CA LEU A 178 3.83 13.32 -9.25
C LEU A 178 5.02 13.77 -8.43
#